data_cca646501ac193ba339d91f3f9ab3cf0
#
_entry.id   cca646501ac193ba339d91f3f9ab3cf0
#
_cell.length_a   1.000
_cell.length_b   1.000
_cell.length_c   1.000
_cell.angle_alpha   90.00
_cell.angle_beta   90.00
_cell.angle_gamma   90.00
#
_symmetry.space_group_name_H-M   'P 1'
#
loop_
_entity.id
_entity.type
_entity.pdbx_description
1 polymer ?
#
loop_
_entity_poly.entity_id
_entity_poly.type
_entity_poly.pdbx_seq_one_letter_code
_entity_poly.pdbx_strand_id
1 'polypeptide(L)'
;MGKIAVVTDSNSGITQEKGKELGVHVIPMPFYIDGELFLEDITLTQEAFYEKLASDCEISTSQPAPGEVMEFWDKLLKEYDEIVHIPMSSGLSSTCETAIMLSKDYDGKVEVVDNQRISVTQKTSVMHAVRLAKAGKSALEIKEILEAEKLESSIYITVDTLKYLKKGGRITPAAAAIGTVLNLKPVLQIQGEKLDAFAKVRGWKQAKKTMLDAMEKDLLHRFGSKKMSLLAAYTCSAEEARSWKEELEERFPNYTIDMDPLSLSVACHIGSGALAVACAKEVDL
;
A
#
# COMPACT_ATOMS: atom_id res chain seq x y z
N MET A 1 2.57 26.82 16.02
CA MET A 1 2.06 25.66 15.29
C MET A 1 2.56 24.44 16.03
N GLY A 2 1.69 23.50 16.28
CA GLY A 2 2.03 22.24 16.95
C GLY A 2 2.97 21.39 16.11
N LYS A 3 3.80 20.58 16.75
CA LYS A 3 4.68 19.61 16.09
C LYS A 3 3.90 18.33 15.82
N ILE A 4 3.75 17.94 14.56
CA ILE A 4 2.95 16.77 14.16
C ILE A 4 3.86 15.58 13.84
N ALA A 5 3.56 14.42 14.44
CA ALA A 5 4.14 13.15 14.04
C ALA A 5 3.32 12.52 12.90
N VAL A 6 3.97 12.18 11.79
CA VAL A 6 3.36 11.38 10.72
C VAL A 6 3.67 9.92 10.96
N VAL A 7 2.64 9.10 11.11
CA VAL A 7 2.71 7.66 11.41
C VAL A 7 2.08 6.87 10.28
N THR A 8 2.67 5.75 9.92
CA THR A 8 2.10 4.76 8.98
C THR A 8 2.46 3.35 9.42
N ASP A 9 1.95 2.34 8.73
CA ASP A 9 2.41 0.96 8.87
C ASP A 9 3.34 0.54 7.72
N SER A 10 4.03 -0.59 7.85
CA SER A 10 4.98 -1.07 6.85
C SER A 10 4.33 -1.45 5.50
N ASN A 11 2.99 -1.57 5.43
CA ASN A 11 2.29 -1.80 4.15
C ASN A 11 2.44 -0.64 3.17
N SER A 12 2.82 0.55 3.65
CA SER A 12 3.20 1.69 2.79
C SER A 12 4.46 1.43 1.96
N GLY A 13 5.25 0.40 2.28
CA GLY A 13 6.56 0.15 1.68
C GLY A 13 7.66 1.06 2.21
N ILE A 14 7.38 1.90 3.21
CA ILE A 14 8.39 2.71 3.89
C ILE A 14 9.07 1.84 4.95
N THR A 15 10.39 1.60 4.77
CA THR A 15 11.20 0.85 5.72
C THR A 15 11.48 1.67 6.98
N GLN A 16 11.93 1.02 8.06
CA GLN A 16 12.34 1.72 9.30
C GLN A 16 13.44 2.75 9.04
N GLU A 17 14.41 2.42 8.18
CA GLU A 17 15.49 3.31 7.80
C GLU A 17 14.97 4.51 6.99
N LYS A 18 14.15 4.24 5.97
CA LYS A 18 13.57 5.29 5.13
C LYS A 18 12.63 6.20 5.92
N GLY A 19 11.88 5.64 6.87
CA GLY A 19 11.04 6.41 7.78
C GLY A 19 11.84 7.44 8.58
N LYS A 20 13.00 7.06 9.12
CA LYS A 20 13.90 7.99 9.82
C LYS A 20 14.38 9.12 8.91
N GLU A 21 14.78 8.82 7.68
CA GLU A 21 15.21 9.84 6.70
C GLU A 21 14.09 10.81 6.35
N LEU A 22 12.86 10.33 6.22
CA LEU A 22 11.69 11.10 5.82
C LEU A 22 11.02 11.85 6.99
N GLY A 23 11.40 11.54 8.24
CA GLY A 23 10.72 12.02 9.44
C GLY A 23 9.35 11.39 9.63
N VAL A 24 9.19 10.13 9.23
CA VAL A 24 7.97 9.32 9.33
C VAL A 24 8.20 8.19 10.31
N HIS A 25 7.21 7.90 11.14
CA HIS A 25 7.26 6.81 12.10
C HIS A 25 6.49 5.59 11.55
N VAL A 26 7.15 4.44 11.50
CA VAL A 26 6.60 3.24 10.85
C VAL A 26 6.31 2.17 11.90
N ILE A 27 5.04 1.74 11.98
CA ILE A 27 4.62 0.59 12.78
C ILE A 27 4.87 -0.68 11.93
N PRO A 28 5.75 -1.60 12.37
CA PRO A 28 6.00 -2.82 11.62
C PRO A 28 4.79 -3.75 11.67
N MET A 29 4.41 -4.30 10.52
CA MET A 29 3.33 -5.29 10.47
C MET A 29 3.83 -6.65 10.96
N PRO A 30 3.09 -7.29 11.88
CA PRO A 30 3.41 -8.64 12.33
C PRO A 30 2.91 -9.69 11.33
N PHE A 31 3.67 -10.74 11.17
CA PHE A 31 3.25 -11.95 10.47
C PHE A 31 3.86 -13.20 11.10
N TYR A 32 3.24 -14.34 10.81
CA TYR A 32 3.63 -15.63 11.38
C TYR A 32 4.08 -16.56 10.27
N ILE A 33 5.19 -17.25 10.50
CA ILE A 33 5.70 -18.31 9.64
C ILE A 33 5.86 -19.55 10.51
N ASP A 34 5.08 -20.61 10.21
CA ASP A 34 5.01 -21.84 11.02
C ASP A 34 4.75 -21.57 12.51
N GLY A 35 3.93 -20.56 12.80
CA GLY A 35 3.57 -20.14 14.16
C GLY A 35 4.58 -19.24 14.87
N GLU A 36 5.74 -18.97 14.29
CA GLU A 36 6.74 -18.04 14.81
C GLU A 36 6.41 -16.60 14.35
N LEU A 37 6.47 -15.64 15.28
CA LEU A 37 6.22 -14.22 15.02
C LEU A 37 7.43 -13.54 14.39
N PHE A 38 7.18 -12.84 13.28
CA PHE A 38 8.15 -11.95 12.63
C PHE A 38 7.58 -10.55 12.50
N LEU A 39 8.47 -9.56 12.55
CA LEU A 39 8.17 -8.16 12.29
C LEU A 39 8.89 -7.73 11.01
N GLU A 40 8.14 -7.18 10.09
CA GLU A 40 8.66 -6.71 8.81
C GLU A 40 9.77 -5.66 9.01
N ASP A 41 10.86 -5.82 8.27
CA ASP A 41 12.03 -4.92 8.29
C ASP A 41 12.78 -4.84 9.65
N ILE A 42 12.41 -5.71 10.60
CA ILE A 42 13.07 -5.82 11.90
C ILE A 42 13.67 -7.21 12.11
N THR A 43 12.85 -8.27 11.98
CA THR A 43 13.28 -9.64 12.27
C THR A 43 13.31 -10.54 11.04
N LEU A 44 12.86 -10.04 9.87
CA LEU A 44 12.88 -10.80 8.61
C LEU A 44 13.22 -9.88 7.43
N THR A 45 14.21 -10.30 6.62
CA THR A 45 14.59 -9.65 5.36
C THR A 45 13.70 -10.12 4.20
N GLN A 46 13.73 -9.38 3.09
CA GLN A 46 12.99 -9.78 1.89
C GLN A 46 13.47 -11.12 1.33
N GLU A 47 14.80 -11.35 1.26
CA GLU A 47 15.37 -12.60 0.75
C GLU A 47 14.89 -13.79 1.56
N ALA A 48 15.05 -13.73 2.89
CA ALA A 48 14.62 -14.81 3.79
C ALA A 48 13.11 -15.06 3.73
N PHE A 49 12.30 -14.01 3.53
CA PHE A 49 10.87 -14.14 3.34
C PHE A 49 10.52 -14.92 2.06
N TYR A 50 11.11 -14.54 0.90
CA TYR A 50 10.78 -15.20 -0.36
C TYR A 50 11.29 -16.65 -0.41
N GLU A 51 12.40 -16.98 0.25
CA GLU A 51 12.84 -18.36 0.44
C GLU A 51 11.78 -19.16 1.21
N LYS A 52 11.25 -18.61 2.30
CA LYS A 52 10.17 -19.23 3.09
C LYS A 52 8.85 -19.32 2.30
N LEU A 53 8.50 -18.28 1.55
CA LEU A 53 7.28 -18.27 0.72
C LEU A 53 7.34 -19.34 -0.40
N ALA A 54 8.52 -19.64 -0.92
CA ALA A 54 8.74 -20.69 -1.91
C ALA A 54 8.71 -22.10 -1.31
N SER A 55 8.88 -22.23 0.01
CA SER A 55 8.75 -23.49 0.73
C SER A 55 7.28 -23.78 1.05
N ASP A 56 7.00 -24.95 1.61
CA ASP A 56 5.61 -25.34 1.98
C ASP A 56 5.24 -24.90 3.41
N CYS A 57 5.78 -23.74 3.87
CA CYS A 57 5.51 -23.21 5.19
C CYS A 57 4.13 -22.52 5.27
N GLU A 58 3.57 -22.49 6.48
CA GLU A 58 2.34 -21.75 6.75
C GLU A 58 2.65 -20.29 7.06
N ILE A 59 2.20 -19.37 6.18
CA ILE A 59 2.38 -17.92 6.38
C ILE A 59 1.01 -17.28 6.58
N SER A 60 0.90 -16.46 7.63
CA SER A 60 -0.27 -15.64 7.93
C SER A 60 0.13 -14.25 8.42
N THR A 61 -0.76 -13.27 8.26
CA THR A 61 -0.55 -11.89 8.72
C THR A 61 -1.50 -11.56 9.87
N SER A 62 -1.11 -10.61 10.71
CA SER A 62 -1.93 -10.07 11.77
C SER A 62 -1.87 -8.54 11.76
N GLN A 63 -2.82 -7.89 12.43
CA GLN A 63 -2.68 -6.48 12.78
C GLN A 63 -1.72 -6.34 13.97
N PRO A 64 -1.07 -5.17 14.17
CA PRO A 64 -0.35 -4.86 15.40
C PRO A 64 -1.27 -4.98 16.62
N ALA A 65 -0.72 -5.40 17.76
CA ALA A 65 -1.51 -5.49 18.98
C ALA A 65 -1.99 -4.09 19.41
N PRO A 66 -3.27 -3.92 19.79
CA PRO A 66 -3.81 -2.61 20.18
C PRO A 66 -2.97 -1.87 21.24
N GLY A 67 -2.49 -2.60 22.23
CA GLY A 67 -1.63 -2.03 23.30
C GLY A 67 -0.29 -1.51 22.75
N GLU A 68 0.32 -2.20 21.78
CA GLU A 68 1.57 -1.76 21.14
C GLU A 68 1.36 -0.49 20.31
N VAL A 69 0.21 -0.36 19.65
CA VAL A 69 -0.14 0.85 18.89
C VAL A 69 -0.30 2.04 19.83
N MET A 70 -1.01 1.86 20.96
CA MET A 70 -1.20 2.91 21.99
C MET A 70 0.16 3.31 22.62
N GLU A 71 0.98 2.34 23.00
CA GLU A 71 2.32 2.61 23.55
C GLU A 71 3.20 3.39 22.55
N PHE A 72 3.09 3.06 21.25
CA PHE A 72 3.78 3.77 20.21
C PHE A 72 3.32 5.24 20.11
N TRP A 73 2.02 5.49 20.14
CA TRP A 73 1.47 6.85 20.15
C TRP A 73 1.85 7.61 21.44
N ASP A 74 1.73 6.99 22.61
CA ASP A 74 2.11 7.59 23.90
C ASP A 74 3.57 8.03 23.95
N LYS A 75 4.46 7.26 23.31
CA LYS A 75 5.86 7.60 23.17
C LYS A 75 6.06 8.83 22.26
N LEU A 76 5.35 8.89 21.14
CA LEU A 76 5.45 10.02 20.21
C LEU A 76 4.85 11.30 20.81
N LEU A 77 3.75 11.22 21.55
CA LEU A 77 3.12 12.39 22.20
C LEU A 77 3.96 13.01 23.33
N LYS A 78 5.09 12.42 23.71
CA LYS A 78 6.09 13.06 24.57
C LYS A 78 6.94 14.12 23.84
N GLU A 79 7.01 14.02 22.48
CA GLU A 79 7.86 14.85 21.63
C GLU A 79 7.07 15.68 20.61
N TYR A 80 5.81 15.28 20.34
CA TYR A 80 4.91 15.86 19.36
C TYR A 80 3.60 16.27 20.03
N ASP A 81 2.96 17.29 19.50
CA ASP A 81 1.68 17.80 20.01
C ASP A 81 0.49 16.98 19.48
N GLU A 82 0.59 16.53 18.22
CA GLU A 82 -0.45 15.77 17.52
C GLU A 82 0.18 14.64 16.69
N ILE A 83 -0.62 13.63 16.38
CA ILE A 83 -0.28 12.51 15.50
C ILE A 83 -1.28 12.45 14.35
N VAL A 84 -0.79 12.29 13.11
CA VAL A 84 -1.59 11.81 11.99
C VAL A 84 -1.14 10.40 11.63
N HIS A 85 -2.01 9.41 11.82
CA HIS A 85 -1.73 7.99 11.54
C HIS A 85 -2.45 7.55 10.27
N ILE A 86 -1.71 7.07 9.28
CA ILE A 86 -2.17 6.65 7.96
C ILE A 86 -1.91 5.15 7.81
N PRO A 87 -2.82 4.29 8.30
CA PRO A 87 -2.72 2.83 8.12
C PRO A 87 -3.16 2.42 6.71
N MET A 88 -2.93 1.14 6.37
CA MET A 88 -3.47 0.58 5.14
C MET A 88 -5.01 0.59 5.13
N SER A 89 -5.58 0.49 3.91
CA SER A 89 -7.02 0.48 3.65
C SER A 89 -7.83 -0.36 4.65
N SER A 90 -8.89 0.22 5.20
CA SER A 90 -9.88 -0.47 6.05
C SER A 90 -10.54 -1.67 5.36
N GLY A 91 -10.64 -1.65 4.03
CA GLY A 91 -11.16 -2.77 3.25
C GLY A 91 -10.23 -3.99 3.14
N LEU A 92 -8.95 -3.84 3.49
CA LEU A 92 -7.93 -4.90 3.40
C LEU A 92 -7.48 -5.43 4.77
N SER A 93 -7.59 -4.62 5.82
CA SER A 93 -7.22 -4.97 7.18
C SER A 93 -8.06 -4.22 8.20
N SER A 94 -8.38 -4.85 9.33
CA SER A 94 -9.02 -4.19 10.48
C SER A 94 -8.08 -3.25 11.26
N THR A 95 -6.82 -3.14 10.87
CA THR A 95 -5.84 -2.23 11.51
C THR A 95 -6.36 -0.80 11.56
N CYS A 96 -6.95 -0.30 10.46
CA CYS A 96 -7.47 1.06 10.39
C CYS A 96 -8.65 1.27 11.35
N GLU A 97 -9.64 0.37 11.34
CA GLU A 97 -10.81 0.46 12.23
C GLU A 97 -10.40 0.37 13.70
N THR A 98 -9.45 -0.52 14.03
CA THR A 98 -8.89 -0.63 15.39
C THR A 98 -8.21 0.67 15.79
N ALA A 99 -7.37 1.25 14.92
CA ALA A 99 -6.70 2.52 15.21
C ALA A 99 -7.70 3.67 15.40
N ILE A 100 -8.75 3.77 14.58
CA ILE A 100 -9.85 4.76 14.77
C ILE A 100 -10.56 4.58 16.10
N MET A 101 -10.78 3.34 16.54
CA MET A 101 -11.38 3.08 17.82
C MET A 101 -10.48 3.55 18.98
N LEU A 102 -9.20 3.22 18.92
CA LEU A 102 -8.21 3.59 19.95
C LEU A 102 -7.96 5.11 20.01
N SER A 103 -7.99 5.80 18.85
CA SER A 103 -7.71 7.23 18.80
C SER A 103 -8.72 8.09 19.58
N LYS A 104 -9.91 7.56 19.85
CA LYS A 104 -10.95 8.25 20.66
C LYS A 104 -10.51 8.54 22.09
N ASP A 105 -9.56 7.77 22.63
CA ASP A 105 -9.04 7.94 23.99
C ASP A 105 -7.97 9.04 24.06
N TYR A 106 -7.66 9.71 22.93
CA TYR A 106 -6.58 10.71 22.83
C TYR A 106 -7.08 12.17 22.67
N ASP A 107 -8.36 12.44 22.87
CA ASP A 107 -8.95 13.79 22.87
C ASP A 107 -8.57 14.64 21.63
N GLY A 108 -8.56 14.02 20.44
CA GLY A 108 -8.23 14.67 19.17
C GLY A 108 -6.72 14.88 18.91
N LYS A 109 -5.84 14.41 19.81
CA LYS A 109 -4.39 14.45 19.56
C LYS A 109 -3.90 13.41 18.57
N VAL A 110 -4.68 12.38 18.31
CA VAL A 110 -4.39 11.31 17.34
C VAL A 110 -5.50 11.25 16.32
N GLU A 111 -5.19 11.65 15.10
CA GLU A 111 -6.09 11.54 13.95
C GLU A 111 -5.69 10.38 13.05
N VAL A 112 -6.61 9.44 12.85
CA VAL A 112 -6.42 8.27 11.99
C VAL A 112 -7.09 8.52 10.65
N VAL A 113 -6.37 8.29 9.56
CA VAL A 113 -6.80 8.54 8.17
C VAL A 113 -7.21 7.25 7.50
N ASP A 114 -8.48 7.09 7.15
CA ASP A 114 -8.94 6.01 6.27
C ASP A 114 -9.12 6.52 4.84
N ASN A 115 -8.03 6.59 4.10
CA ASN A 115 -8.08 6.99 2.70
C ASN A 115 -8.07 5.81 1.72
N GLN A 116 -8.29 4.59 2.20
CA GLN A 116 -8.47 3.37 1.40
C GLN A 116 -7.29 3.08 0.45
N ARG A 117 -6.07 3.42 0.85
CA ARG A 117 -4.85 3.23 0.07
C ARG A 117 -3.97 2.13 0.65
N ILE A 118 -3.06 1.63 -0.16
CA ILE A 118 -2.07 0.60 0.20
C ILE A 118 -0.82 0.76 -0.65
N SER A 119 0.33 0.27 -0.17
CA SER A 119 1.60 0.23 -0.91
C SER A 119 2.00 1.62 -1.41
N VAL A 120 2.43 1.75 -2.65
CA VAL A 120 2.92 3.00 -3.25
C VAL A 120 1.90 4.15 -3.20
N THR A 121 0.59 3.86 -3.24
CA THR A 121 -0.44 4.91 -3.07
C THR A 121 -0.60 5.33 -1.60
N GLN A 122 -0.42 4.42 -0.64
CA GLN A 122 -0.35 4.76 0.79
C GLN A 122 0.91 5.58 1.09
N LYS A 123 2.07 5.18 0.55
CA LYS A 123 3.32 5.95 0.63
C LYS A 123 3.13 7.39 0.13
N THR A 124 2.44 7.57 -1.00
CA THR A 124 2.12 8.90 -1.52
C THR A 124 1.31 9.71 -0.51
N SER A 125 0.29 9.13 0.12
CA SER A 125 -0.50 9.80 1.17
C SER A 125 0.34 10.20 2.38
N VAL A 126 1.26 9.33 2.79
CA VAL A 126 2.21 9.63 3.88
C VAL A 126 3.10 10.83 3.52
N MET A 127 3.63 10.87 2.29
CA MET A 127 4.43 12.00 1.81
C MET A 127 3.61 13.28 1.70
N HIS A 128 2.33 13.20 1.34
CA HIS A 128 1.41 14.33 1.36
C HIS A 128 1.19 14.84 2.79
N ALA A 129 0.97 13.95 3.76
CA ALA A 129 0.87 14.33 5.18
C ALA A 129 2.12 15.07 5.67
N VAL A 130 3.32 14.58 5.33
CA VAL A 130 4.59 15.26 5.67
C VAL A 130 4.65 16.68 5.08
N ARG A 131 4.22 16.84 3.82
CA ARG A 131 4.22 18.16 3.16
C ARG A 131 3.18 19.10 3.79
N LEU A 132 1.98 18.61 4.07
CA LEU A 132 0.90 19.37 4.71
C LEU A 132 1.28 19.79 6.14
N ALA A 133 1.88 18.88 6.93
CA ALA A 133 2.38 19.20 8.28
C ALA A 133 3.47 20.32 8.23
N LYS A 134 4.41 20.22 7.26
CA LYS A 134 5.40 21.28 7.03
C LYS A 134 4.78 22.60 6.57
N ALA A 135 3.65 22.57 5.89
CA ALA A 135 2.86 23.75 5.50
C ALA A 135 2.01 24.30 6.67
N GLY A 136 2.06 23.68 7.84
CA GLY A 136 1.38 24.15 9.06
C GLY A 136 -0.06 23.71 9.22
N LYS A 137 -0.49 22.66 8.52
CA LYS A 137 -1.79 22.03 8.73
C LYS A 137 -1.82 21.24 10.04
N SER A 138 -2.96 21.28 10.76
CA SER A 138 -3.20 20.40 11.92
C SER A 138 -3.41 18.94 11.50
N ALA A 139 -3.33 18.00 12.45
CA ALA A 139 -3.60 16.59 12.19
C ALA A 139 -5.01 16.37 11.62
N LEU A 140 -6.00 17.08 12.14
CA LEU A 140 -7.39 17.01 11.64
C LEU A 140 -7.51 17.53 10.20
N GLU A 141 -6.92 18.69 9.87
CA GLU A 141 -6.94 19.22 8.50
C GLU A 141 -6.26 18.24 7.52
N ILE A 142 -5.14 17.63 7.92
CA ILE A 142 -4.43 16.64 7.09
C ILE A 142 -5.33 15.44 6.84
N LYS A 143 -6.00 14.92 7.87
CA LYS A 143 -6.95 13.82 7.76
C LYS A 143 -8.08 14.15 6.78
N GLU A 144 -8.74 15.29 6.96
CA GLU A 144 -9.85 15.72 6.09
C GLU A 144 -9.42 15.82 4.62
N ILE A 145 -8.25 16.39 4.34
CA ILE A 145 -7.70 16.49 2.98
C ILE A 145 -7.46 15.11 2.39
N LEU A 146 -6.78 14.22 3.12
CA LEU A 146 -6.42 12.89 2.60
C LEU A 146 -7.64 11.98 2.43
N GLU A 147 -8.64 12.06 3.30
CA GLU A 147 -9.87 11.29 3.19
C GLU A 147 -10.78 11.81 2.06
N ALA A 148 -10.80 13.12 1.80
CA ALA A 148 -11.52 13.69 0.65
C ALA A 148 -10.94 13.18 -0.69
N GLU A 149 -9.65 12.85 -0.72
CA GLU A 149 -8.94 12.37 -1.92
C GLU A 149 -8.87 10.83 -2.03
N LYS A 150 -9.58 10.08 -1.18
CA LYS A 150 -9.47 8.60 -1.14
C LYS A 150 -9.71 7.91 -2.49
N LEU A 151 -10.64 8.41 -3.30
CA LEU A 151 -10.96 7.87 -4.63
C LEU A 151 -10.08 8.45 -5.77
N GLU A 152 -9.17 9.37 -5.45
CA GLU A 152 -8.29 10.01 -6.41
C GLU A 152 -7.00 9.19 -6.63
N SER A 153 -7.17 7.87 -6.76
CA SER A 153 -6.10 6.94 -7.07
C SER A 153 -6.64 5.71 -7.80
N SER A 154 -5.77 5.03 -8.52
CA SER A 154 -6.03 3.73 -9.14
C SER A 154 -4.82 2.84 -9.01
N ILE A 155 -5.03 1.54 -8.80
CA ILE A 155 -4.00 0.51 -8.89
C ILE A 155 -4.50 -0.57 -9.85
N TYR A 156 -3.66 -0.97 -10.79
CA TYR A 156 -3.84 -2.18 -11.60
C TYR A 156 -2.67 -3.12 -11.34
N ILE A 157 -2.97 -4.37 -11.02
CA ILE A 157 -1.98 -5.38 -10.67
C ILE A 157 -2.29 -6.70 -11.37
N THR A 158 -1.26 -7.33 -11.92
CA THR A 158 -1.34 -8.73 -12.38
C THR A 158 -0.49 -9.59 -11.46
N VAL A 159 -1.00 -10.77 -11.14
CA VAL A 159 -0.35 -11.73 -10.23
C VAL A 159 -0.09 -13.06 -10.96
N ASP A 160 0.90 -13.79 -10.52
CA ASP A 160 1.19 -15.10 -11.09
C ASP A 160 0.09 -16.11 -10.75
N THR A 161 -0.40 -16.07 -9.51
CA THR A 161 -1.45 -16.94 -9.01
C THR A 161 -2.39 -16.21 -8.05
N LEU A 162 -3.67 -16.62 -8.03
CA LEU A 162 -4.66 -16.14 -7.03
C LEU A 162 -4.65 -16.97 -5.74
N LYS A 163 -3.77 -17.98 -5.61
CA LYS A 163 -3.74 -18.90 -4.45
C LYS A 163 -3.66 -18.13 -3.12
N TYR A 164 -2.71 -17.21 -3.02
CA TYR A 164 -2.46 -16.46 -1.79
C TYR A 164 -3.60 -15.47 -1.46
N LEU A 165 -4.09 -14.74 -2.46
CA LEU A 165 -5.21 -13.82 -2.31
C LEU A 165 -6.51 -14.53 -1.89
N LYS A 166 -6.79 -15.71 -2.46
CA LYS A 166 -7.93 -16.56 -2.06
C LYS A 166 -7.79 -17.04 -0.62
N LYS A 167 -6.61 -17.56 -0.25
CA LYS A 167 -6.31 -18.01 1.13
C LYS A 167 -6.48 -16.86 2.12
N GLY A 168 -6.00 -15.68 1.76
CA GLY A 168 -6.07 -14.48 2.61
C GLY A 168 -7.44 -13.80 2.67
N GLY A 169 -8.34 -14.05 1.71
CA GLY A 169 -9.66 -13.41 1.67
C GLY A 169 -9.63 -11.89 1.37
N ARG A 170 -8.57 -11.37 0.76
CA ARG A 170 -8.39 -9.93 0.45
C ARG A 170 -8.80 -9.55 -0.97
N ILE A 171 -9.61 -10.39 -1.61
CA ILE A 171 -10.21 -10.12 -2.92
C ILE A 171 -11.73 -10.25 -2.86
N THR A 172 -12.41 -9.57 -3.80
CA THR A 172 -13.86 -9.70 -3.96
C THR A 172 -14.25 -11.12 -4.40
N PRO A 173 -15.48 -11.56 -4.14
CA PRO A 173 -15.98 -12.83 -4.67
C PRO A 173 -15.86 -12.94 -6.20
N ALA A 174 -16.05 -11.84 -6.93
CA ALA A 174 -15.89 -11.79 -8.38
C ALA A 174 -14.45 -12.09 -8.82
N ALA A 175 -13.46 -11.49 -8.15
CA ALA A 175 -12.05 -11.78 -8.40
C ALA A 175 -11.67 -13.21 -7.97
N ALA A 176 -12.20 -13.69 -6.84
CA ALA A 176 -11.97 -15.06 -6.38
C ALA A 176 -12.55 -16.13 -7.32
N ALA A 177 -13.63 -15.81 -8.04
CA ALA A 177 -14.26 -16.69 -9.04
C ALA A 177 -13.43 -16.86 -10.32
N ILE A 178 -12.37 -16.05 -10.52
CA ILE A 178 -11.42 -16.26 -11.60
C ILE A 178 -10.74 -17.61 -11.38
N GLY A 179 -11.13 -18.60 -12.18
CA GLY A 179 -10.63 -19.97 -12.08
C GLY A 179 -9.14 -20.08 -12.43
N THR A 180 -8.49 -21.13 -11.94
CA THR A 180 -7.14 -21.52 -12.34
C THR A 180 -7.19 -22.20 -13.72
N VAL A 181 -7.01 -21.43 -14.77
CA VAL A 181 -6.84 -21.96 -16.13
C VAL A 181 -5.40 -21.72 -16.55
N LEU A 182 -4.78 -22.72 -17.13
CA LEU A 182 -3.40 -22.64 -17.61
C LEU A 182 -3.18 -21.39 -18.48
N ASN A 183 -2.13 -20.63 -18.15
CA ASN A 183 -1.74 -19.40 -18.86
C ASN A 183 -2.74 -18.23 -18.80
N LEU A 184 -3.77 -18.28 -17.94
CA LEU A 184 -4.59 -17.11 -17.62
C LEU A 184 -3.88 -16.23 -16.58
N LYS A 185 -3.77 -14.95 -16.92
CA LYS A 185 -3.29 -13.92 -15.98
C LYS A 185 -4.46 -13.01 -15.58
N PRO A 186 -4.82 -12.98 -14.31
CA PRO A 186 -5.79 -12.02 -13.82
C PRO A 186 -5.15 -10.63 -13.79
N VAL A 187 -5.89 -9.64 -14.26
CA VAL A 187 -5.63 -8.23 -13.95
C VAL A 187 -6.67 -7.80 -12.93
N LEU A 188 -6.20 -7.32 -11.79
CA LEU A 188 -7.02 -6.85 -10.69
C LEU A 188 -6.88 -5.35 -10.56
N GLN A 189 -7.84 -4.69 -9.91
CA GLN A 189 -7.83 -3.25 -9.66
C GLN A 189 -8.13 -2.92 -8.21
N ILE A 190 -7.63 -1.79 -7.73
CA ILE A 190 -8.09 -1.11 -6.52
C ILE A 190 -8.47 0.32 -6.91
N GLN A 191 -9.77 0.63 -6.75
CA GLN A 191 -10.34 1.96 -6.92
C GLN A 191 -11.30 2.23 -5.76
N GLY A 192 -10.79 2.11 -4.54
CA GLY A 192 -11.51 2.12 -3.28
C GLY A 192 -10.91 1.09 -2.33
N GLU A 193 -11.75 0.38 -1.59
CA GLU A 193 -11.33 -0.43 -0.42
C GLU A 193 -10.59 -1.71 -0.75
N LYS A 194 -11.00 -2.44 -1.80
CA LYS A 194 -10.64 -3.86 -2.00
C LYS A 194 -10.09 -4.14 -3.38
N LEU A 195 -9.35 -5.24 -3.47
CA LEU A 195 -8.88 -5.79 -4.72
C LEU A 195 -10.05 -6.46 -5.46
N ASP A 196 -10.37 -5.95 -6.65
CA ASP A 196 -11.46 -6.44 -7.48
C ASP A 196 -10.97 -6.93 -8.85
N ALA A 197 -11.82 -7.70 -9.54
CA ALA A 197 -11.53 -8.20 -10.88
C ALA A 197 -11.62 -7.06 -11.90
N PHE A 198 -10.60 -6.89 -12.73
CA PHE A 198 -10.63 -5.96 -13.86
C PHE A 198 -10.69 -6.70 -15.20
N ALA A 199 -9.78 -7.64 -15.44
CA ALA A 199 -9.74 -8.41 -16.68
C ALA A 199 -9.15 -9.81 -16.48
N LYS A 200 -9.48 -10.71 -17.42
CA LYS A 200 -8.85 -12.02 -17.59
C LYS A 200 -8.19 -12.07 -18.96
N VAL A 201 -6.88 -12.25 -18.98
CA VAL A 201 -6.14 -12.26 -20.25
C VAL A 201 -5.20 -13.45 -20.34
N ARG A 202 -4.68 -13.74 -21.52
CA ARG A 202 -3.73 -14.83 -21.72
C ARG A 202 -2.31 -14.29 -21.81
N GLY A 203 -1.46 -14.76 -20.89
CA GLY A 203 -0.03 -14.46 -20.85
C GLY A 203 0.31 -13.05 -20.35
N TRP A 204 1.58 -12.90 -19.99
CA TRP A 204 2.12 -11.68 -19.38
C TRP A 204 2.05 -10.46 -20.30
N LYS A 205 2.36 -10.63 -21.59
CA LYS A 205 2.33 -9.52 -22.57
C LYS A 205 0.96 -8.85 -22.62
N GLN A 206 -0.11 -9.66 -22.66
CA GLN A 206 -1.47 -9.13 -22.70
C GLN A 206 -1.88 -8.52 -21.35
N ALA A 207 -1.43 -9.09 -20.21
CA ALA A 207 -1.69 -8.53 -18.90
C ALA A 207 -1.05 -7.15 -18.73
N LYS A 208 0.23 -7.00 -19.07
CA LYS A 208 0.94 -5.72 -19.07
C LYS A 208 0.24 -4.70 -19.95
N LYS A 209 -0.06 -5.05 -21.21
CA LYS A 209 -0.80 -4.18 -22.14
C LYS A 209 -2.14 -3.71 -21.55
N THR A 210 -2.90 -4.62 -20.93
CA THR A 210 -4.20 -4.30 -20.32
C THR A 210 -4.05 -3.30 -19.16
N MET A 211 -3.02 -3.45 -18.32
CA MET A 211 -2.74 -2.49 -17.23
C MET A 211 -2.33 -1.12 -17.76
N LEU A 212 -1.47 -1.08 -18.80
CA LEU A 212 -1.04 0.17 -19.44
C LEU A 212 -2.21 0.93 -20.05
N ASP A 213 -3.06 0.24 -20.84
CA ASP A 213 -4.25 0.81 -21.46
C ASP A 213 -5.26 1.32 -20.43
N ALA A 214 -5.45 0.59 -19.31
CA ALA A 214 -6.33 0.99 -18.23
C ALA A 214 -5.80 2.24 -17.50
N MET A 215 -4.51 2.29 -17.20
CA MET A 215 -3.87 3.44 -16.57
C MET A 215 -3.93 4.68 -17.46
N GLU A 216 -3.66 4.55 -18.75
CA GLU A 216 -3.77 5.66 -19.70
C GLU A 216 -5.21 6.20 -19.74
N LYS A 217 -6.21 5.31 -19.78
CA LYS A 217 -7.63 5.70 -19.75
C LYS A 217 -7.97 6.46 -18.47
N ASP A 218 -7.48 6.04 -17.31
CA ASP A 218 -7.70 6.72 -16.05
C ASP A 218 -7.05 8.11 -16.05
N LEU A 219 -5.82 8.23 -16.48
CA LEU A 219 -5.12 9.52 -16.57
C LEU A 219 -5.82 10.50 -17.52
N LEU A 220 -6.35 10.02 -18.65
CA LEU A 220 -7.00 10.87 -19.64
C LEU A 220 -8.45 11.24 -19.29
N HIS A 221 -9.21 10.32 -18.67
CA HIS A 221 -10.65 10.48 -18.52
C HIS A 221 -11.12 10.58 -17.06
N ARG A 222 -10.66 9.65 -16.19
CA ARG A 222 -11.09 9.64 -14.79
C ARG A 222 -10.48 10.81 -14.01
N PHE A 223 -9.20 11.07 -14.23
CA PHE A 223 -8.48 12.12 -13.51
C PHE A 223 -8.32 13.41 -14.34
N GLY A 224 -8.38 13.30 -15.68
CA GLY A 224 -8.44 14.43 -16.59
C GLY A 224 -7.31 15.45 -16.38
N SER A 225 -7.67 16.67 -15.95
CA SER A 225 -6.70 17.75 -15.73
C SER A 225 -6.02 17.74 -14.36
N LYS A 226 -6.31 16.74 -13.50
CA LYS A 226 -5.68 16.65 -12.19
C LYS A 226 -4.20 16.31 -12.33
N LYS A 227 -3.38 16.89 -11.47
CA LYS A 227 -1.97 16.52 -11.39
C LYS A 227 -1.84 15.17 -10.70
N MET A 228 -1.35 14.18 -11.43
CA MET A 228 -1.19 12.81 -10.94
C MET A 228 0.29 12.43 -10.85
N SER A 229 0.67 11.70 -9.80
CA SER A 229 1.91 10.91 -9.76
C SER A 229 1.66 9.54 -10.36
N LEU A 230 2.64 9.00 -11.10
CA LEU A 230 2.60 7.65 -11.63
C LEU A 230 3.59 6.77 -10.85
N LEU A 231 3.10 5.61 -10.43
CA LEU A 231 3.76 4.75 -9.45
C LEU A 231 3.77 3.31 -9.96
N ALA A 232 4.71 2.51 -9.48
CA ALA A 232 4.74 1.07 -9.75
C ALA A 232 5.13 0.26 -8.51
N ALA A 233 4.71 -1.00 -8.48
CA ALA A 233 5.09 -1.92 -7.42
C ALA A 233 5.28 -3.33 -7.98
N TYR A 234 6.07 -4.16 -7.28
CA TYR A 234 6.40 -5.50 -7.76
C TYR A 234 6.71 -6.49 -6.63
N THR A 235 6.60 -7.79 -6.96
CA THR A 235 7.13 -8.92 -6.16
C THR A 235 7.94 -9.89 -7.03
N CYS A 236 8.40 -9.43 -8.18
CA CYS A 236 9.22 -10.20 -9.12
C CYS A 236 10.72 -9.96 -8.90
N SER A 237 11.56 -10.55 -9.74
CA SER A 237 13.00 -10.31 -9.74
C SER A 237 13.33 -8.84 -10.07
N ALA A 238 14.50 -8.38 -9.64
CA ALA A 238 14.98 -7.03 -9.95
C ALA A 238 15.12 -6.77 -11.45
N GLU A 239 15.41 -7.80 -12.24
CA GLU A 239 15.50 -7.72 -13.71
C GLU A 239 14.12 -7.49 -14.33
N GLU A 240 13.11 -8.28 -13.94
CA GLU A 240 11.73 -8.12 -14.41
C GLU A 240 11.13 -6.78 -13.97
N ALA A 241 11.42 -6.36 -12.75
CA ALA A 241 11.00 -5.05 -12.24
C ALA A 241 11.59 -3.90 -13.07
N ARG A 242 12.89 -3.97 -13.42
CA ARG A 242 13.55 -2.98 -14.27
C ARG A 242 12.91 -2.95 -15.66
N SER A 243 12.71 -4.11 -16.28
CA SER A 243 12.04 -4.19 -17.59
C SER A 243 10.62 -3.61 -17.54
N TRP A 244 9.88 -3.85 -16.45
CA TRP A 244 8.55 -3.26 -16.26
C TRP A 244 8.61 -1.73 -16.15
N LYS A 245 9.57 -1.21 -15.41
CA LYS A 245 9.79 0.24 -15.30
C LYS A 245 10.08 0.88 -16.65
N GLU A 246 10.94 0.26 -17.47
CA GLU A 246 11.26 0.73 -18.82
C GLU A 246 10.01 0.76 -19.73
N GLU A 247 9.16 -0.27 -19.67
CA GLU A 247 7.89 -0.30 -20.41
C GLU A 247 6.92 0.82 -19.96
N LEU A 248 6.90 1.15 -18.65
CA LEU A 248 6.11 2.26 -18.12
C LEU A 248 6.66 3.62 -18.56
N GLU A 249 7.97 3.82 -18.52
CA GLU A 249 8.63 5.06 -18.93
C GLU A 249 8.46 5.31 -20.45
N GLU A 250 8.51 4.25 -21.27
CA GLU A 250 8.22 4.33 -22.68
C GLU A 250 6.76 4.73 -22.98
N ARG A 251 5.81 4.13 -22.22
CA ARG A 251 4.37 4.41 -22.41
C ARG A 251 3.97 5.78 -21.88
N PHE A 252 4.60 6.24 -20.80
CA PHE A 252 4.26 7.48 -20.09
C PHE A 252 5.47 8.43 -19.97
N PRO A 253 6.01 8.91 -21.10
CA PRO A 253 7.27 9.66 -21.10
C PRO A 253 7.22 11.01 -20.36
N ASN A 254 6.03 11.50 -20.05
CA ASN A 254 5.84 12.75 -19.31
C ASN A 254 5.79 12.55 -17.78
N TYR A 255 5.92 11.30 -17.30
CA TYR A 255 5.88 10.95 -15.89
C TYR A 255 7.22 10.37 -15.43
N THR A 256 7.61 10.73 -14.22
CA THR A 256 8.65 9.99 -13.50
C THR A 256 7.97 8.83 -12.77
N ILE A 257 8.50 7.62 -12.95
CA ILE A 257 7.94 6.41 -12.31
C ILE A 257 8.67 6.17 -10.99
N ASP A 258 7.95 6.38 -9.87
CA ASP A 258 8.41 5.91 -8.54
C ASP A 258 8.00 4.45 -8.37
N MET A 259 8.97 3.56 -8.14
CA MET A 259 8.73 2.12 -8.11
C MET A 259 9.40 1.47 -6.90
N ASP A 260 8.59 0.75 -6.11
CA ASP A 260 9.03 0.03 -4.91
C ASP A 260 8.66 -1.46 -4.95
N PRO A 261 9.40 -2.32 -4.25
CA PRO A 261 8.90 -3.65 -3.93
C PRO A 261 7.67 -3.55 -3.03
N LEU A 262 6.74 -4.50 -3.16
CA LEU A 262 5.65 -4.64 -2.18
C LEU A 262 6.23 -5.04 -0.82
N SER A 263 5.64 -4.51 0.26
CA SER A 263 5.96 -4.93 1.62
C SER A 263 5.72 -6.42 1.82
N LEU A 264 6.41 -7.04 2.78
CA LEU A 264 6.33 -8.48 3.02
C LEU A 264 4.93 -8.92 3.46
N SER A 265 4.26 -8.10 4.28
CA SER A 265 2.88 -8.34 4.71
C SER A 265 1.89 -8.31 3.53
N VAL A 266 2.11 -7.46 2.53
CA VAL A 266 1.33 -7.46 1.29
C VAL A 266 1.72 -8.67 0.41
N ALA A 267 3.02 -8.96 0.28
CA ALA A 267 3.53 -10.08 -0.51
C ALA A 267 3.02 -11.44 -0.02
N CYS A 268 2.72 -11.60 1.30
CA CYS A 268 2.06 -12.78 1.85
C CYS A 268 0.73 -13.11 1.13
N HIS A 269 0.01 -12.10 0.68
CA HIS A 269 -1.29 -12.26 0.02
C HIS A 269 -1.19 -12.21 -1.51
N ILE A 270 -0.19 -11.53 -2.04
CA ILE A 270 0.02 -11.38 -3.50
C ILE A 270 0.82 -12.55 -4.07
N GLY A 271 1.81 -13.05 -3.33
CA GLY A 271 2.79 -14.00 -3.83
C GLY A 271 3.91 -13.33 -4.64
N SER A 272 4.85 -14.16 -5.11
CA SER A 272 5.93 -13.72 -5.99
C SER A 272 5.46 -13.50 -7.43
N GLY A 273 6.20 -12.72 -8.22
CA GLY A 273 5.99 -12.53 -9.66
C GLY A 273 4.92 -11.49 -10.02
N ALA A 274 4.42 -10.69 -9.08
CA ALA A 274 3.44 -9.66 -9.39
C ALA A 274 4.08 -8.39 -9.96
N LEU A 275 3.32 -7.71 -10.83
CA LEU A 275 3.63 -6.39 -11.38
C LEU A 275 2.41 -5.48 -11.25
N ALA A 276 2.62 -4.25 -10.80
CA ALA A 276 1.57 -3.26 -10.66
C ALA A 276 1.97 -1.91 -11.27
N VAL A 277 0.96 -1.18 -11.74
CA VAL A 277 1.02 0.25 -12.05
C VAL A 277 -0.08 0.96 -11.26
N ALA A 278 0.23 2.12 -10.73
CA ALA A 278 -0.69 2.91 -9.95
C ALA A 278 -0.56 4.40 -10.26
N CYS A 279 -1.59 5.16 -9.95
CA CYS A 279 -1.51 6.62 -9.91
C CYS A 279 -2.22 7.14 -8.66
N ALA A 280 -1.80 8.33 -8.23
CA ALA A 280 -2.43 9.04 -7.14
C ALA A 280 -2.39 10.54 -7.42
N LYS A 281 -3.48 11.27 -7.09
CA LYS A 281 -3.53 12.71 -7.20
C LYS A 281 -2.47 13.34 -6.28
N GLU A 282 -1.75 14.35 -6.79
CA GLU A 282 -0.88 15.19 -5.98
C GLU A 282 -1.70 16.11 -5.08
N VAL A 283 -1.21 16.33 -3.85
CA VAL A 283 -1.86 17.26 -2.91
C VAL A 283 -1.60 18.71 -3.33
N ASP A 284 -2.63 19.52 -3.29
CA ASP A 284 -2.53 20.97 -3.44
C ASP A 284 -2.09 21.58 -2.08
N LEU A 285 -1.05 22.44 -2.07
CA LEU A 285 -0.50 23.10 -0.88
C LEU A 285 -1.01 24.53 -0.76
#